data_8db2d4950a06afc0baec437353b575c9
#
_entry.id   8db2d4950a06afc0baec437353b575c9
#
_cell.length_a   1.000
_cell.length_b   1.000
_cell.length_c   1.000
_cell.angle_alpha   90.00
_cell.angle_beta   90.00
_cell.angle_gamma   90.00
#
_symmetry.space_group_name_H-M   'P 1'
#
loop_
_entity.id
_entity.type
_entity.pdbx_description
1 polymer ?
#
loop_
_entity_poly.entity_id
_entity_poly.type
_entity_poly.pdbx_seq_one_letter_code
_entity_poly.pdbx_strand_id
1 'polypeptide(L)'
;MEYNRISFVEALQNLAQRAGVELPEREQTAEERQQADARVTLRDMNKEAAVYFHYLLKSKRGTQALSYLKNRGLSDETINHFGLGYADIYRDDLYQYLRSKGFTDYQMKESSLVNIDTVKGNYDKFFNRVIFPIMDMNQRVIGFGGRVMGDGEPKYLNSRETILFDKGRNLYGLNYAKRSRSNAIILCEGYMDVISLHQAGFTNTVAPLGTAFTPNQAMLLKRYTNEVILSFDSDGAGIKAALRALPILRQNGLRAVSYTHLRAHET
;
A
#
# COMPACT_ATOMS: atom_id res chain seq x y z
N MET A 1 -6.07 -10.77 -27.34
CA MET A 1 -6.43 -11.92 -26.50
C MET A 1 -6.34 -11.46 -25.06
N GLU A 2 -7.49 -11.26 -24.40
CA GLU A 2 -7.55 -10.91 -22.97
C GLU A 2 -7.26 -12.17 -22.17
N TYR A 3 -6.07 -12.25 -21.56
CA TYR A 3 -5.77 -13.24 -20.55
C TYR A 3 -6.53 -12.84 -19.26
N ASN A 4 -7.58 -13.60 -18.96
CA ASN A 4 -8.36 -13.48 -17.74
C ASN A 4 -7.45 -13.50 -16.51
N ARG A 5 -7.62 -12.49 -15.64
CA ARG A 5 -6.85 -12.24 -14.40
C ARG A 5 -7.28 -13.17 -13.27
N ILE A 6 -7.22 -14.47 -13.49
CA ILE A 6 -7.62 -15.51 -12.54
C ILE A 6 -6.38 -16.13 -11.90
N SER A 7 -6.50 -16.58 -10.65
CA SER A 7 -5.43 -17.33 -9.99
C SER A 7 -5.13 -18.64 -10.75
N PHE A 8 -3.95 -19.23 -10.54
CA PHE A 8 -3.62 -20.52 -11.14
C PHE A 8 -4.68 -21.58 -10.83
N VAL A 9 -5.23 -21.58 -9.62
CA VAL A 9 -6.28 -22.52 -9.20
C VAL A 9 -7.59 -22.26 -9.96
N GLU A 10 -8.00 -21.01 -10.09
CA GLU A 10 -9.19 -20.63 -10.89
C GLU A 10 -9.00 -20.92 -12.38
N ALA A 11 -7.78 -20.72 -12.92
CA ALA A 11 -7.48 -21.09 -14.30
C ALA A 11 -7.57 -22.60 -14.51
N LEU A 12 -7.05 -23.36 -13.56
CA LEU A 12 -7.11 -24.82 -13.59
C LEU A 12 -8.54 -25.33 -13.48
N GLN A 13 -9.36 -24.77 -12.59
CA GLN A 13 -10.79 -25.08 -12.47
C GLN A 13 -11.56 -24.78 -13.75
N ASN A 14 -11.33 -23.63 -14.37
CA ASN A 14 -11.96 -23.27 -15.64
C ASN A 14 -11.54 -24.19 -16.80
N LEU A 15 -10.28 -24.61 -16.85
CA LEU A 15 -9.79 -25.56 -17.85
C LEU A 15 -10.40 -26.94 -17.64
N ALA A 16 -10.45 -27.41 -16.39
CA ALA A 16 -11.04 -28.71 -16.04
C ALA A 16 -12.54 -28.74 -16.40
N GLN A 17 -13.29 -27.70 -16.06
CA GLN A 17 -14.70 -27.57 -16.43
C GLN A 17 -14.92 -27.59 -17.96
N ARG A 18 -14.07 -26.91 -18.72
CA ARG A 18 -14.12 -26.93 -20.20
C ARG A 18 -13.75 -28.28 -20.79
N ALA A 19 -12.84 -28.99 -20.14
CA ALA A 19 -12.38 -30.31 -20.59
C ALA A 19 -13.30 -31.46 -20.09
N GLY A 20 -14.32 -31.16 -19.28
CA GLY A 20 -15.17 -32.18 -18.66
C GLY A 20 -14.42 -33.10 -17.67
N VAL A 21 -13.31 -32.62 -17.11
CA VAL A 21 -12.51 -33.35 -16.14
C VAL A 21 -12.87 -32.87 -14.74
N GLU A 22 -13.32 -33.77 -13.89
CA GLU A 22 -13.47 -33.47 -12.46
C GLU A 22 -12.06 -33.42 -11.83
N LEU A 23 -11.71 -32.21 -11.35
CA LEU A 23 -10.50 -32.10 -10.52
C LEU A 23 -10.79 -32.76 -9.17
N PRO A 24 -9.87 -33.60 -8.67
CA PRO A 24 -10.04 -34.13 -7.33
C PRO A 24 -10.13 -32.95 -6.36
N GLU A 25 -11.21 -32.86 -5.59
CA GLU A 25 -11.33 -31.92 -4.49
C GLU A 25 -10.18 -32.22 -3.53
N ARG A 26 -9.14 -31.38 -3.58
CA ARG A 26 -8.09 -31.43 -2.59
C ARG A 26 -8.71 -30.99 -1.28
N GLU A 27 -8.97 -31.93 -0.39
CA GLU A 27 -9.36 -31.60 0.98
C GLU A 27 -8.32 -30.66 1.57
N GLN A 28 -8.72 -29.43 1.82
CA GLN A 28 -7.86 -28.48 2.52
C GLN A 28 -7.63 -28.99 3.93
N THR A 29 -6.38 -28.97 4.36
CA THR A 29 -6.06 -29.29 5.76
C THR A 29 -6.73 -28.28 6.69
N ALA A 30 -6.93 -28.62 7.96
CA ALA A 30 -7.47 -27.71 8.96
C ALA A 30 -6.64 -26.41 9.06
N GLU A 31 -5.32 -26.53 8.91
CA GLU A 31 -4.39 -25.39 8.91
C GLU A 31 -4.58 -24.48 7.68
N GLU A 32 -4.73 -25.08 6.48
CA GLU A 32 -5.00 -24.31 5.25
C GLU A 32 -6.33 -23.56 5.33
N ARG A 33 -7.38 -24.17 5.90
CA ARG A 33 -8.68 -23.52 6.15
C ARG A 33 -8.53 -22.36 7.13
N GLN A 34 -7.85 -22.59 8.26
CA GLN A 34 -7.62 -21.55 9.26
C GLN A 34 -6.82 -20.35 8.69
N GLN A 35 -5.81 -20.59 7.86
CA GLN A 35 -5.07 -19.53 7.19
C GLN A 35 -5.93 -18.78 6.16
N ALA A 36 -6.79 -19.47 5.42
CA ALA A 36 -7.71 -18.85 4.47
C ALA A 36 -8.71 -17.95 5.21
N ASP A 37 -9.31 -18.42 6.30
CA ASP A 37 -10.24 -17.64 7.13
C ASP A 37 -9.56 -16.43 7.76
N ALA A 38 -8.34 -16.59 8.26
CA ALA A 38 -7.55 -15.48 8.79
C ALA A 38 -7.28 -14.41 7.71
N ARG A 39 -6.96 -14.82 6.46
CA ARG A 39 -6.79 -13.88 5.33
C ARG A 39 -8.06 -13.12 5.00
N VAL A 40 -9.21 -13.79 5.00
CA VAL A 40 -10.52 -13.15 4.77
C VAL A 40 -10.79 -12.13 5.87
N THR A 41 -10.69 -12.53 7.11
CA THR A 41 -10.91 -11.66 8.28
C THR A 41 -10.02 -10.41 8.25
N LEU A 42 -8.71 -10.58 7.95
CA LEU A 42 -7.80 -9.44 7.86
C LEU A 42 -8.15 -8.49 6.69
N ARG A 43 -8.60 -9.02 5.56
CA ARG A 43 -9.06 -8.20 4.43
C ARG A 43 -10.29 -7.36 4.79
N ASP A 44 -11.26 -7.98 5.44
CA ASP A 44 -12.49 -7.30 5.86
C ASP A 44 -12.16 -6.22 6.89
N MET A 45 -11.29 -6.50 7.85
CA MET A 45 -10.84 -5.54 8.84
C MET A 45 -10.08 -4.36 8.21
N ASN A 46 -9.16 -4.62 7.28
CA ASN A 46 -8.44 -3.56 6.55
C ASN A 46 -9.40 -2.71 5.71
N LYS A 47 -10.42 -3.33 5.10
CA LYS A 47 -11.46 -2.62 4.35
C LYS A 47 -12.27 -1.69 5.28
N GLU A 48 -12.74 -2.21 6.42
CA GLU A 48 -13.47 -1.41 7.42
C GLU A 48 -12.61 -0.26 7.94
N ALA A 49 -11.35 -0.51 8.27
CA ALA A 49 -10.42 0.53 8.72
C ALA A 49 -10.20 1.62 7.64
N ALA A 50 -10.05 1.24 6.37
CA ALA A 50 -9.89 2.19 5.27
C ALA A 50 -11.13 3.07 5.10
N VAL A 51 -12.32 2.49 5.15
CA VAL A 51 -13.61 3.23 5.10
C VAL A 51 -13.70 4.20 6.28
N TYR A 52 -13.36 3.75 7.47
CA TYR A 52 -13.42 4.58 8.67
C TYR A 52 -12.43 5.75 8.62
N PHE A 53 -11.17 5.52 8.26
CA PHE A 53 -10.18 6.58 8.11
C PHE A 53 -10.58 7.61 7.02
N HIS A 54 -11.15 7.13 5.92
CA HIS A 54 -11.62 8.02 4.85
C HIS A 54 -12.81 8.88 5.32
N TYR A 55 -13.76 8.27 6.06
CA TYR A 55 -14.86 8.99 6.68
C TYR A 55 -14.35 10.05 7.65
N LEU A 56 -13.40 9.72 8.53
CA LEU A 56 -12.82 10.68 9.47
C LEU A 56 -12.16 11.86 8.76
N LEU A 57 -11.42 11.62 7.68
CA LEU A 57 -10.79 12.69 6.88
C LEU A 57 -11.83 13.70 6.37
N LYS A 58 -13.00 13.23 5.99
CA LYS A 58 -14.10 14.07 5.45
C LYS A 58 -15.03 14.66 6.49
N SER A 59 -14.89 14.23 7.73
CA SER A 59 -15.67 14.72 8.86
C SER A 59 -15.07 16.02 9.42
N LYS A 60 -15.80 16.67 10.35
CA LYS A 60 -15.28 17.82 11.10
C LYS A 60 -13.98 17.50 11.86
N ARG A 61 -13.79 16.24 12.28
CA ARG A 61 -12.59 15.78 12.98
C ARG A 61 -11.35 15.79 12.09
N GLY A 62 -11.52 15.59 10.79
CA GLY A 62 -10.45 15.55 9.79
C GLY A 62 -10.07 16.89 9.14
N THR A 63 -10.68 18.01 9.55
CA THR A 63 -10.51 19.31 8.86
C THR A 63 -9.04 19.70 8.69
N GLN A 64 -8.22 19.54 9.72
CA GLN A 64 -6.79 19.90 9.64
C GLN A 64 -6.02 18.97 8.68
N ALA A 65 -6.30 17.68 8.72
CA ALA A 65 -5.67 16.69 7.84
C ALA A 65 -6.09 16.91 6.36
N LEU A 66 -7.36 17.22 6.13
CA LEU A 66 -7.85 17.56 4.79
C LEU A 66 -7.20 18.87 4.27
N SER A 67 -7.13 19.91 5.11
CA SER A 67 -6.46 21.16 4.78
C SER A 67 -4.98 20.95 4.46
N TYR A 68 -4.29 20.08 5.23
CA TYR A 68 -2.91 19.70 4.95
C TYR A 68 -2.76 19.08 3.54
N LEU A 69 -3.63 18.13 3.16
CA LEU A 69 -3.58 17.52 1.83
C LEU A 69 -3.87 18.53 0.72
N LYS A 70 -4.83 19.44 0.93
CA LYS A 70 -5.14 20.54 -0.01
C LYS A 70 -3.97 21.50 -0.17
N ASN A 71 -3.32 21.90 0.93
CA ASN A 71 -2.14 22.75 0.91
C ASN A 71 -0.93 22.10 0.22
N ARG A 72 -0.90 20.75 0.19
CA ARG A 72 0.05 19.97 -0.62
C ARG A 72 -0.36 19.87 -2.10
N GLY A 73 -1.41 20.55 -2.52
CA GLY A 73 -1.88 20.62 -3.91
C GLY A 73 -2.77 19.47 -4.35
N LEU A 74 -3.24 18.60 -3.44
CA LEU A 74 -4.07 17.47 -3.84
C LEU A 74 -5.52 17.87 -4.07
N SER A 75 -6.09 17.42 -5.19
CA SER A 75 -7.51 17.60 -5.52
C SER A 75 -8.38 16.60 -4.72
N ASP A 76 -9.68 16.91 -4.61
CA ASP A 76 -10.64 15.97 -3.99
C ASP A 76 -10.74 14.67 -4.76
N GLU A 77 -10.63 14.74 -6.08
CA GLU A 77 -10.61 13.56 -6.94
C GLU A 77 -9.44 12.65 -6.61
N THR A 78 -8.24 13.21 -6.47
CA THR A 78 -7.01 12.47 -6.11
C THR A 78 -7.11 11.87 -4.71
N ILE A 79 -7.60 12.65 -3.73
CA ILE A 79 -7.81 12.19 -2.34
C ILE A 79 -8.77 11.00 -2.33
N ASN A 80 -9.85 11.05 -3.10
CA ASN A 80 -10.83 9.97 -3.21
C ASN A 80 -10.26 8.77 -3.98
N HIS A 81 -9.56 9.01 -5.09
CA HIS A 81 -8.99 7.95 -5.92
C HIS A 81 -8.00 7.07 -5.16
N PHE A 82 -7.16 7.67 -4.32
CA PHE A 82 -6.21 6.96 -3.47
C PHE A 82 -6.84 6.49 -2.14
N GLY A 83 -8.07 6.86 -1.85
CA GLY A 83 -8.76 6.51 -0.61
C GLY A 83 -8.07 7.07 0.64
N LEU A 84 -7.45 8.25 0.53
CA LEU A 84 -6.71 8.84 1.65
C LEU A 84 -7.61 9.03 2.86
N GLY A 85 -7.05 8.86 4.05
CA GLY A 85 -7.78 8.89 5.31
C GLY A 85 -7.09 9.71 6.38
N TYR A 86 -7.70 9.73 7.55
CA TYR A 86 -7.16 10.34 8.76
C TYR A 86 -7.40 9.43 9.97
N ALA A 87 -6.36 9.17 10.72
CA ALA A 87 -6.43 8.58 12.05
C ALA A 87 -6.39 9.72 13.06
N ASP A 88 -7.45 9.84 13.86
CA ASP A 88 -7.67 10.95 14.78
C ASP A 88 -6.67 10.94 15.95
N ILE A 89 -6.76 11.99 16.77
CA ILE A 89 -5.92 12.20 17.97
C ILE A 89 -6.28 11.26 19.13
N TYR A 90 -7.43 10.60 19.08
CA TYR A 90 -7.86 9.67 20.12
C TYR A 90 -7.11 8.34 20.00
N ARG A 91 -6.73 7.83 21.16
CA ARG A 91 -5.78 6.72 21.26
C ARG A 91 -6.35 5.37 20.83
N ASP A 92 -7.66 5.18 20.96
CA ASP A 92 -8.35 3.89 20.77
C ASP A 92 -9.60 4.01 19.86
N ASP A 93 -9.64 5.02 19.02
CA ASP A 93 -10.79 5.36 18.20
C ASP A 93 -11.12 4.26 17.16
N LEU A 94 -10.10 3.79 16.43
CA LEU A 94 -10.25 2.67 15.51
C LEU A 94 -10.55 1.36 16.25
N TYR A 95 -9.92 1.14 17.40
CA TYR A 95 -10.20 -0.03 18.22
C TYR A 95 -11.67 -0.13 18.57
N GLN A 96 -12.29 0.95 19.10
CA GLN A 96 -13.69 0.98 19.45
C GLN A 96 -14.58 0.76 18.22
N TYR A 97 -14.24 1.38 17.08
CA TYR A 97 -14.96 1.17 15.84
C TYR A 97 -14.92 -0.29 15.39
N LEU A 98 -13.74 -0.92 15.34
CA LEU A 98 -13.60 -2.32 14.93
C LEU A 98 -14.29 -3.29 15.89
N ARG A 99 -14.27 -3.00 17.20
CA ARG A 99 -15.05 -3.73 18.21
C ARG A 99 -16.56 -3.67 17.93
N SER A 100 -17.08 -2.51 17.57
CA SER A 100 -18.49 -2.33 17.21
C SER A 100 -18.88 -3.12 15.94
N LYS A 101 -17.89 -3.45 15.08
CA LYS A 101 -18.08 -4.31 13.89
C LYS A 101 -17.94 -5.80 14.19
N GLY A 102 -17.69 -6.18 15.45
CA GLY A 102 -17.61 -7.58 15.89
C GLY A 102 -16.22 -8.21 15.79
N PHE A 103 -15.17 -7.44 15.47
CA PHE A 103 -13.81 -7.98 15.47
C PHE A 103 -13.29 -8.20 16.89
N THR A 104 -12.56 -9.29 17.10
CA THR A 104 -11.97 -9.65 18.39
C THR A 104 -10.60 -8.99 18.59
N ASP A 105 -10.16 -8.88 19.85
CA ASP A 105 -8.84 -8.36 20.20
C ASP A 105 -7.71 -9.16 19.52
N TYR A 106 -7.86 -10.49 19.45
CA TYR A 106 -6.91 -11.36 18.76
C TYR A 106 -6.78 -10.98 17.28
N GLN A 107 -7.90 -10.86 16.58
CA GLN A 107 -7.93 -10.49 15.16
C GLN A 107 -7.32 -9.10 14.92
N MET A 108 -7.64 -8.12 15.79
CA MET A 108 -7.10 -6.77 15.70
C MET A 108 -5.59 -6.72 15.94
N LYS A 109 -5.06 -7.52 16.86
CA LYS A 109 -3.62 -7.67 17.09
C LYS A 109 -2.91 -8.21 15.84
N GLU A 110 -3.45 -9.26 15.23
CA GLU A 110 -2.91 -9.89 14.01
C GLU A 110 -2.95 -8.94 12.79
N SER A 111 -3.94 -8.02 12.75
CA SER A 111 -4.05 -7.04 11.67
C SER A 111 -2.97 -5.96 11.70
N SER A 112 -2.25 -5.82 12.82
CA SER A 112 -1.31 -4.71 13.04
C SER A 112 -1.96 -3.31 13.04
N LEU A 113 -3.28 -3.22 13.19
CA LEU A 113 -4.01 -1.95 13.29
C LEU A 113 -4.10 -1.45 14.73
N VAL A 114 -4.15 -2.38 15.68
CA VAL A 114 -4.32 -2.11 17.11
C VAL A 114 -3.23 -2.84 17.89
N ASN A 115 -2.72 -2.18 18.91
CA ASN A 115 -1.85 -2.79 19.92
C ASN A 115 -2.72 -3.22 21.09
N ILE A 116 -2.73 -4.51 21.36
CA ILE A 116 -3.46 -5.09 22.50
C ILE A 116 -2.48 -5.19 23.68
N ASP A 117 -2.74 -4.43 24.72
CA ASP A 117 -1.88 -4.35 25.91
C ASP A 117 -2.75 -4.46 27.19
N THR A 118 -2.46 -5.47 27.98
CA THR A 118 -3.23 -5.77 29.20
C THR A 118 -2.97 -4.78 30.35
N VAL A 119 -1.86 -4.04 30.29
CA VAL A 119 -1.45 -3.09 31.34
C VAL A 119 -1.82 -1.66 30.96
N LYS A 120 -1.50 -1.26 29.73
CA LYS A 120 -1.68 0.12 29.23
C LYS A 120 -3.03 0.35 28.56
N GLY A 121 -3.85 -0.70 28.44
CA GLY A 121 -5.06 -0.71 27.63
C GLY A 121 -4.76 -0.79 26.12
N ASN A 122 -5.79 -1.11 25.34
CA ASN A 122 -5.68 -1.25 23.90
C ASN A 122 -5.56 0.13 23.25
N TYR A 123 -4.74 0.23 22.21
CA TYR A 123 -4.52 1.49 21.50
C TYR A 123 -4.22 1.28 20.03
N ASP A 124 -4.63 2.27 19.22
CA ASP A 124 -4.45 2.26 17.78
C ASP A 124 -2.98 2.39 17.42
N LYS A 125 -2.58 1.71 16.34
CA LYS A 125 -1.24 1.88 15.79
C LYS A 125 -1.05 3.25 15.16
N PHE A 126 -2.09 3.75 14.51
CA PHE A 126 -2.08 5.06 13.87
C PHE A 126 -2.96 6.02 14.65
N PHE A 127 -2.42 7.13 15.07
CA PHE A 127 -3.14 8.26 15.66
C PHE A 127 -2.50 9.58 15.24
N ASN A 128 -3.31 10.60 15.07
CA ASN A 128 -2.92 11.91 14.55
C ASN A 128 -2.08 11.80 13.25
N ARG A 129 -2.58 11.02 12.28
CA ARG A 129 -1.86 10.77 11.02
C ARG A 129 -2.78 10.84 9.81
N VAL A 130 -2.30 11.46 8.75
CA VAL A 130 -2.84 11.22 7.41
C VAL A 130 -2.54 9.78 7.02
N ILE A 131 -3.55 9.07 6.52
CA ILE A 131 -3.46 7.64 6.21
C ILE A 131 -3.45 7.41 4.69
N PHE A 132 -2.53 6.56 4.26
CA PHE A 132 -2.34 6.10 2.89
C PHE A 132 -2.65 4.60 2.84
N PRO A 133 -3.81 4.19 2.30
CA PRO A 133 -4.10 2.76 2.12
C PRO A 133 -3.11 2.13 1.14
N ILE A 134 -2.53 1.00 1.51
CA ILE A 134 -1.65 0.20 0.66
C ILE A 134 -2.50 -0.91 0.07
N MET A 135 -2.52 -1.03 -1.26
CA MET A 135 -3.39 -1.96 -1.97
C MET A 135 -2.60 -3.06 -2.68
N ASP A 136 -3.17 -4.25 -2.71
CA ASP A 136 -2.69 -5.35 -3.55
C ASP A 136 -3.03 -5.11 -5.03
N MET A 137 -2.59 -6.01 -5.90
CA MET A 137 -2.83 -5.93 -7.34
C MET A 137 -4.33 -6.02 -7.72
N ASN A 138 -5.19 -6.47 -6.81
CA ASN A 138 -6.64 -6.54 -6.99
C ASN A 138 -7.38 -5.37 -6.33
N GLN A 139 -6.66 -4.29 -5.96
CA GLN A 139 -7.18 -3.10 -5.28
C GLN A 139 -7.81 -3.39 -3.91
N ARG A 140 -7.37 -4.44 -3.22
CA ARG A 140 -7.77 -4.73 -1.85
C ARG A 140 -6.74 -4.15 -0.89
N VAL A 141 -7.21 -3.50 0.16
CA VAL A 141 -6.32 -2.90 1.16
C VAL A 141 -5.64 -4.01 1.96
N ILE A 142 -4.31 -3.99 1.97
CA ILE A 142 -3.46 -4.98 2.64
C ILE A 142 -2.69 -4.40 3.82
N GLY A 143 -2.65 -3.07 3.95
CA GLY A 143 -1.97 -2.34 5.01
C GLY A 143 -2.12 -0.85 4.84
N PHE A 144 -1.40 -0.10 5.66
CA PHE A 144 -1.48 1.36 5.69
C PHE A 144 -0.10 1.98 5.92
N GLY A 145 0.11 3.14 5.30
CA GLY A 145 1.10 4.12 5.69
C GLY A 145 0.44 5.26 6.44
N GLY A 146 1.13 5.88 7.37
CA GLY A 146 0.61 7.04 8.10
C GLY A 146 1.67 8.13 8.26
N ARG A 147 1.37 9.36 7.80
CA ARG A 147 2.21 10.54 8.02
C ARG A 147 1.69 11.32 9.21
N VAL A 148 2.55 11.59 10.19
CA VAL A 148 2.16 12.34 11.38
C VAL A 148 1.73 13.76 11.04
N MET A 149 0.72 14.27 11.73
CA MET A 149 0.32 15.66 11.71
C MET A 149 1.10 16.41 12.80
N GLY A 150 1.81 17.50 12.40
CA GLY A 150 2.72 18.22 13.31
C GLY A 150 4.10 17.54 13.45
N ASP A 151 4.77 17.78 14.58
CA ASP A 151 6.18 17.46 14.83
C ASP A 151 6.42 16.07 15.46
N GLY A 152 5.44 15.18 15.41
CA GLY A 152 5.55 13.84 15.99
C GLY A 152 6.51 12.92 15.21
N GLU A 153 7.11 11.96 15.92
CA GLU A 153 8.01 10.95 15.35
C GLU A 153 7.38 9.54 15.44
N PRO A 154 7.67 8.64 14.50
CA PRO A 154 8.37 8.89 13.23
C PRO A 154 7.48 9.66 12.24
N LYS A 155 8.07 10.47 11.35
CA LYS A 155 7.36 11.22 10.32
C LYS A 155 6.44 10.33 9.47
N TYR A 156 6.93 9.16 9.06
CA TYR A 156 6.14 8.12 8.41
C TYR A 156 6.18 6.82 9.21
N LEU A 157 5.03 6.21 9.36
CA LEU A 157 4.83 4.92 10.03
C LEU A 157 4.07 4.00 9.09
N ASN A 158 4.53 2.75 8.93
CA ASN A 158 3.83 1.74 8.14
C ASN A 158 3.27 0.62 9.00
N SER A 159 2.24 -0.07 8.49
CA SER A 159 1.81 -1.35 9.05
C SER A 159 3.00 -2.29 9.23
N ARG A 160 2.96 -3.14 10.24
CA ARG A 160 3.88 -4.29 10.34
C ARG A 160 3.53 -5.29 9.24
N GLU A 161 4.42 -6.19 8.94
CA GLU A 161 4.14 -7.31 8.05
C GLU A 161 3.07 -8.22 8.64
N THR A 162 2.21 -8.73 7.77
CA THR A 162 1.11 -9.64 8.10
C THR A 162 1.03 -10.71 7.03
N ILE A 163 0.12 -11.69 7.18
CA ILE A 163 -0.12 -12.68 6.12
C ILE A 163 -0.66 -12.08 4.81
N LEU A 164 -1.07 -10.79 4.80
CA LEU A 164 -1.50 -10.05 3.60
C LEU A 164 -0.43 -9.10 3.07
N PHE A 165 0.48 -8.63 3.92
CA PHE A 165 1.36 -7.50 3.62
C PHE A 165 2.82 -7.80 3.92
N ASP A 166 3.64 -7.74 2.89
CA ASP A 166 5.10 -7.82 2.92
C ASP A 166 5.67 -6.58 2.21
N LYS A 167 6.37 -5.72 2.95
CA LYS A 167 6.94 -4.46 2.44
C LYS A 167 7.94 -4.69 1.33
N GLY A 168 8.71 -5.77 1.42
CA GLY A 168 9.76 -6.12 0.46
C GLY A 168 9.21 -6.67 -0.86
N ARG A 169 7.93 -7.02 -0.93
CA ARG A 169 7.27 -7.61 -2.11
C ARG A 169 6.14 -6.77 -2.68
N ASN A 170 5.86 -5.61 -2.08
CA ASN A 170 4.82 -4.70 -2.54
C ASN A 170 5.42 -3.33 -2.89
N LEU A 171 4.76 -2.61 -3.77
CA LEU A 171 5.07 -1.23 -4.16
C LEU A 171 3.79 -0.41 -4.09
N TYR A 172 3.88 0.78 -3.50
CA TYR A 172 2.77 1.74 -3.51
C TYR A 172 2.48 2.23 -4.93
N GLY A 173 1.21 2.31 -5.28
CA GLY A 173 0.77 2.77 -6.60
C GLY A 173 0.82 1.71 -7.70
N LEU A 174 1.41 0.54 -7.49
CA LEU A 174 1.53 -0.48 -8.54
C LEU A 174 0.18 -1.04 -9.01
N ASN A 175 -0.81 -1.10 -8.13
CA ASN A 175 -2.20 -1.46 -8.47
C ASN A 175 -2.82 -0.55 -9.55
N TYR A 176 -2.36 0.70 -9.62
CA TYR A 176 -2.72 1.67 -10.67
C TYR A 176 -1.74 1.60 -11.84
N ALA A 177 -0.43 1.67 -11.57
CA ALA A 177 0.62 1.74 -12.57
C ALA A 177 0.61 0.58 -13.57
N LYS A 178 0.19 -0.63 -13.16
CA LYS A 178 0.04 -1.79 -14.06
C LYS A 178 -0.97 -1.60 -15.19
N ARG A 179 -1.84 -0.60 -15.10
CA ARG A 179 -2.85 -0.26 -16.12
C ARG A 179 -2.38 0.87 -17.04
N SER A 180 -1.26 1.48 -16.73
CA SER A 180 -0.69 2.52 -17.57
C SER A 180 -0.29 1.95 -18.93
N ARG A 181 -0.43 2.77 -19.97
CA ARG A 181 0.05 2.44 -21.33
C ARG A 181 1.52 2.78 -21.54
N SER A 182 2.19 3.30 -20.51
CA SER A 182 3.62 3.65 -20.57
C SER A 182 4.48 2.39 -20.64
N ASN A 183 5.53 2.43 -21.46
CA ASN A 183 6.53 1.36 -21.55
C ASN A 183 7.52 1.37 -20.39
N ALA A 184 7.54 2.42 -19.57
CA ALA A 184 8.42 2.57 -18.43
C ALA A 184 7.61 2.78 -17.14
N ILE A 185 8.17 2.37 -16.00
CA ILE A 185 7.65 2.69 -14.66
C ILE A 185 8.56 3.72 -14.00
N ILE A 186 7.96 4.74 -13.37
CA ILE A 186 8.67 5.74 -12.57
C ILE A 186 8.72 5.22 -11.13
N LEU A 187 9.93 5.10 -10.60
CA LEU A 187 10.19 4.73 -9.20
C LEU A 187 10.61 5.96 -8.42
N CYS A 188 9.80 6.41 -7.48
CA CYS A 188 10.06 7.54 -6.60
C CYS A 188 10.20 7.10 -5.14
N GLU A 189 10.36 8.06 -4.19
CA GLU A 189 10.73 7.74 -2.81
C GLU A 189 9.55 7.35 -1.93
N GLY A 190 8.39 8.00 -2.08
CA GLY A 190 7.31 7.83 -1.12
C GLY A 190 5.90 8.07 -1.63
N TYR A 191 4.97 8.03 -0.68
CA TYR A 191 3.54 8.12 -0.94
C TYR A 191 3.13 9.39 -1.66
N MET A 192 3.62 10.54 -1.18
CA MET A 192 3.21 11.85 -1.72
C MET A 192 3.71 12.04 -3.14
N ASP A 193 4.91 11.55 -3.46
CA ASP A 193 5.49 11.65 -4.80
C ASP A 193 4.64 10.86 -5.80
N VAL A 194 4.29 9.60 -5.43
CA VAL A 194 3.38 8.78 -6.25
C VAL A 194 2.06 9.49 -6.49
N ILE A 195 1.43 9.99 -5.43
CA ILE A 195 0.11 10.62 -5.53
C ILE A 195 0.17 11.88 -6.39
N SER A 196 1.17 12.75 -6.17
CA SER A 196 1.35 13.99 -6.93
C SER A 196 1.64 13.72 -8.41
N LEU A 197 2.49 12.74 -8.72
CA LEU A 197 2.78 12.35 -10.10
C LEU A 197 1.56 11.73 -10.79
N HIS A 198 0.79 10.88 -10.09
CA HIS A 198 -0.47 10.37 -10.64
C HIS A 198 -1.47 11.50 -10.93
N GLN A 199 -1.60 12.47 -10.04
CA GLN A 199 -2.45 13.64 -10.26
C GLN A 199 -1.99 14.46 -11.48
N ALA A 200 -0.69 14.52 -11.72
CA ALA A 200 -0.10 15.19 -12.89
C ALA A 200 -0.19 14.36 -14.19
N GLY A 201 -0.83 13.17 -14.15
CA GLY A 201 -1.03 12.30 -15.31
C GLY A 201 0.03 11.19 -15.49
N PHE A 202 1.08 11.15 -14.65
CA PHE A 202 2.11 10.10 -14.67
C PHE A 202 1.63 8.87 -13.88
N THR A 203 0.61 8.18 -14.40
CA THR A 203 -0.06 7.06 -13.72
C THR A 203 0.78 5.78 -13.65
N ASN A 204 1.97 5.77 -14.24
CA ASN A 204 2.98 4.72 -14.19
C ASN A 204 3.98 4.87 -13.03
N THR A 205 3.64 5.62 -11.99
CA THR A 205 4.53 5.91 -10.85
C THR A 205 4.28 4.97 -9.67
N VAL A 206 5.37 4.52 -9.04
CA VAL A 206 5.36 3.64 -7.86
C VAL A 206 6.43 4.06 -6.85
N ALA A 207 6.32 3.60 -5.60
CA ALA A 207 7.34 3.79 -4.58
C ALA A 207 7.49 2.55 -3.67
N PRO A 208 8.68 2.34 -3.05
CA PRO A 208 8.86 1.40 -1.95
C PRO A 208 8.06 1.82 -0.72
N LEU A 209 7.93 0.92 0.24
CA LEU A 209 7.05 1.09 1.41
C LEU A 209 7.87 1.37 2.69
N GLY A 210 8.65 2.44 2.67
CA GLY A 210 9.47 2.86 3.83
C GLY A 210 10.64 1.94 4.13
N THR A 211 11.09 1.20 3.12
CA THR A 211 12.30 0.36 3.13
C THR A 211 13.12 0.64 1.89
N ALA A 212 14.39 0.25 1.88
CA ALA A 212 15.18 0.26 0.64
C ALA A 212 14.50 -0.62 -0.43
N PHE A 213 14.67 -0.25 -1.69
CA PHE A 213 14.19 -1.02 -2.83
C PHE A 213 14.82 -2.43 -2.85
N THR A 214 14.01 -3.47 -3.09
CA THR A 214 14.42 -4.87 -2.95
C THR A 214 14.48 -5.63 -4.27
N PRO A 215 15.24 -6.75 -4.35
CA PRO A 215 15.21 -7.64 -5.52
C PRO A 215 13.81 -8.19 -5.82
N ASN A 216 12.99 -8.50 -4.81
CA ASN A 216 11.62 -8.96 -5.01
C ASN A 216 10.74 -7.89 -5.66
N GLN A 217 10.93 -6.61 -5.29
CA GLN A 217 10.25 -5.49 -5.94
C GLN A 217 10.71 -5.31 -7.39
N ALA A 218 12.00 -5.51 -7.68
CA ALA A 218 12.51 -5.50 -9.06
C ALA A 218 11.92 -6.64 -9.90
N MET A 219 11.88 -7.86 -9.38
CA MET A 219 11.21 -8.99 -10.03
C MET A 219 9.72 -8.73 -10.27
N LEU A 220 9.07 -8.05 -9.33
CA LEU A 220 7.67 -7.65 -9.49
C LEU A 220 7.51 -6.63 -10.63
N LEU A 221 8.36 -5.59 -10.69
CA LEU A 221 8.34 -4.60 -11.77
C LEU A 221 8.61 -5.22 -13.14
N LYS A 222 9.51 -6.20 -13.22
CA LYS A 222 9.87 -6.89 -14.48
C LYS A 222 8.69 -7.54 -15.19
N ARG A 223 7.61 -7.85 -14.47
CA ARG A 223 6.36 -8.39 -15.04
C ARG A 223 5.56 -7.34 -15.84
N TYR A 224 5.84 -6.06 -15.63
CA TYR A 224 5.04 -4.96 -16.20
C TYR A 224 5.84 -4.04 -17.11
N THR A 225 7.17 -4.01 -16.98
CA THR A 225 8.04 -3.13 -17.78
C THR A 225 9.42 -3.74 -17.99
N ASN A 226 10.14 -3.23 -18.98
CA ASN A 226 11.57 -3.47 -19.18
C ASN A 226 12.41 -2.25 -18.77
N GLU A 227 11.76 -1.12 -18.44
CA GLU A 227 12.45 0.15 -18.16
C GLU A 227 11.91 0.79 -16.89
N VAL A 228 12.81 1.25 -16.02
CA VAL A 228 12.50 1.98 -14.80
C VAL A 228 13.20 3.32 -14.81
N ILE A 229 12.42 4.39 -14.59
CA ILE A 229 12.91 5.75 -14.44
C ILE A 229 13.02 6.04 -12.95
N LEU A 230 14.22 6.30 -12.44
CA LEU A 230 14.43 6.68 -11.05
C LEU A 230 14.17 8.19 -10.91
N SER A 231 13.21 8.55 -10.07
CA SER A 231 12.84 9.93 -9.74
C SER A 231 12.94 10.12 -8.23
N PHE A 232 14.17 10.23 -7.75
CA PHE A 232 14.50 10.42 -6.34
C PHE A 232 14.94 11.87 -6.08
N ASP A 233 14.85 12.32 -4.84
CA ASP A 233 15.31 13.65 -4.43
C ASP A 233 16.81 13.81 -4.73
N SER A 234 17.23 15.03 -5.05
CA SER A 234 18.63 15.36 -5.34
C SER A 234 19.49 15.51 -4.08
N ASP A 235 18.93 15.28 -2.90
CA ASP A 235 19.68 15.26 -1.65
C ASP A 235 20.56 13.98 -1.50
N GLY A 236 21.44 13.99 -0.51
CA GLY A 236 22.38 12.89 -0.29
C GLY A 236 21.69 11.55 0.05
N ALA A 237 20.45 11.58 0.56
CA ALA A 237 19.67 10.35 0.85
C ALA A 237 19.07 9.77 -0.44
N GLY A 238 18.45 10.59 -1.27
CA GLY A 238 17.88 10.18 -2.54
C GLY A 238 18.94 9.67 -3.52
N ILE A 239 20.11 10.36 -3.63
CA ILE A 239 21.24 9.88 -4.44
C ILE A 239 21.70 8.49 -3.97
N LYS A 240 21.86 8.28 -2.66
CA LYS A 240 22.23 6.97 -2.10
C LYS A 240 21.17 5.90 -2.38
N ALA A 241 19.88 6.26 -2.33
CA ALA A 241 18.79 5.36 -2.65
C ALA A 241 18.82 4.96 -4.13
N ALA A 242 19.03 5.90 -5.06
CA ALA A 242 19.19 5.64 -6.49
C ALA A 242 20.38 4.71 -6.77
N LEU A 243 21.54 4.99 -6.18
CA LEU A 243 22.74 4.17 -6.35
C LEU A 243 22.57 2.74 -5.83
N ARG A 244 21.74 2.53 -4.80
CA ARG A 244 21.40 1.17 -4.31
C ARG A 244 20.40 0.47 -5.23
N ALA A 245 19.43 1.19 -5.78
CA ALA A 245 18.39 0.61 -6.66
C ALA A 245 18.95 0.19 -8.03
N LEU A 246 19.90 0.94 -8.61
CA LEU A 246 20.47 0.69 -9.93
C LEU A 246 21.01 -0.74 -10.12
N PRO A 247 21.90 -1.27 -9.27
CA PRO A 247 22.40 -2.64 -9.42
C PRO A 247 21.30 -3.68 -9.28
N ILE A 248 20.33 -3.47 -8.38
CA ILE A 248 19.19 -4.38 -8.18
C ILE A 248 18.34 -4.46 -9.46
N LEU A 249 18.03 -3.31 -10.06
CA LEU A 249 17.25 -3.25 -11.30
C LEU A 249 17.99 -3.96 -12.45
N ARG A 250 19.30 -3.67 -12.64
CA ARG A 250 20.12 -4.27 -13.69
C ARG A 250 20.26 -5.78 -13.54
N GLN A 251 20.49 -6.29 -12.33
CA GLN A 251 20.58 -7.73 -12.04
C GLN A 251 19.28 -8.47 -12.34
N ASN A 252 18.12 -7.78 -12.27
CA ASN A 252 16.83 -8.34 -12.63
C ASN A 252 16.42 -8.05 -14.10
N GLY A 253 17.36 -7.61 -14.94
CA GLY A 253 17.15 -7.41 -16.38
C GLY A 253 16.26 -6.19 -16.70
N LEU A 254 16.24 -5.19 -15.82
CA LEU A 254 15.55 -3.92 -16.03
C LEU A 254 16.55 -2.84 -16.48
N ARG A 255 16.21 -2.10 -17.54
CA ARG A 255 16.94 -0.88 -17.92
C ARG A 255 16.56 0.22 -16.92
N ALA A 256 17.54 0.81 -16.26
CA ALA A 256 17.32 1.91 -15.33
C ALA A 256 17.90 3.21 -15.89
N VAL A 257 17.07 4.26 -15.89
CA VAL A 257 17.45 5.64 -16.24
C VAL A 257 17.21 6.49 -15.00
N SER A 258 18.21 7.29 -14.62
CA SER A 258 18.08 8.20 -13.47
C SER A 258 17.88 9.62 -13.97
N TYR A 259 16.80 10.25 -13.50
CA TYR A 259 16.63 11.70 -13.57
C TYR A 259 16.80 12.26 -12.16
N THR A 260 17.86 13.02 -11.95
CA THR A 260 18.03 13.80 -10.72
C THR A 260 17.15 15.05 -10.83
N HIS A 261 16.11 15.12 -10.01
CA HIS A 261 15.37 16.37 -9.85
C HIS A 261 16.24 17.39 -9.12
N LEU A 262 16.65 18.42 -9.83
CA LEU A 262 17.10 19.65 -9.20
C LEU A 262 15.84 20.29 -8.60
N ARG A 263 15.70 20.29 -7.28
CA ARG A 263 14.73 21.17 -6.63
C ARG A 263 15.10 22.59 -7.07
N ALA A 264 14.15 23.32 -7.67
CA ALA A 264 14.27 24.74 -7.76
C ALA A 264 14.46 25.25 -6.33
N HIS A 265 15.64 25.81 -6.05
CA HIS A 265 15.86 26.51 -4.79
C HIS A 265 14.82 27.63 -4.74
N GLU A 266 14.03 27.62 -3.68
CA GLU A 266 13.22 28.77 -3.33
C GLU A 266 14.19 29.96 -3.17
N THR A 267 14.15 30.84 -4.15
CA THR A 267 14.75 32.18 -4.05
C THR A 267 13.73 33.12 -3.42
#